data_eafa4d8e07058aede0667b253fc09eaa
#
_entry.id   eafa4d8e07058aede0667b253fc09eaa
#
_cell.length_a   1.000
_cell.length_b   1.000
_cell.length_c   1.000
_cell.angle_alpha   90.00
_cell.angle_beta   90.00
_cell.angle_gamma   90.00
#
_symmetry.space_group_name_H-M   'P 1'
#
loop_
_entity.id
_entity.type
_entity.pdbx_description
1 polymer ?
#
loop_
_entity_poly.entity_id
_entity_poly.type
_entity_poly.pdbx_seq_one_letter_code
_entity_poly.pdbx_strand_id
1 'polypeptide(L)'
;MFSKQRIAKSFGLLSIVFLAACVTPQQQTQAGEYVEDSVITTKVKAAIFNEPTLKSAEINVETFKAVVQLSGFVNSGADMNKAVEVTRGVTGVQSVKNDMRLK
;
A
#
# COMPACT_ATOMS: atom_id res chain seq x y z
N MET A 1 48.19 -26.96 11.95
CA MET A 1 48.01 -26.54 12.01
C MET A 1 47.40 -25.86 11.68
N PHE A 2 47.66 -26.01 11.78
CA PHE A 2 47.36 -25.27 11.66
C PHE A 2 46.62 -25.00 11.07
N SER A 3 46.69 -25.13 10.59
CA SER A 3 46.07 -24.88 10.04
C SER A 3 44.94 -24.81 10.09
N LYS A 4 44.75 -25.04 10.52
CA LYS A 4 43.82 -24.95 10.77
C LYS A 4 43.03 -24.10 10.81
N GLN A 5 43.08 -23.69 10.90
CA GLN A 5 42.44 -22.94 11.12
C GLN A 5 41.82 -22.33 10.50
N ARG A 6 42.10 -21.99 10.25
CA ARG A 6 41.64 -21.41 9.66
C ARG A 6 40.59 -21.50 9.06
N ILE A 7 40.37 -21.68 8.81
CA ILE A 7 39.46 -22.15 8.27
C ILE A 7 38.30 -21.73 8.63
N ALA A 8 38.23 -21.79 9.50
CA ALA A 8 37.11 -21.45 10.00
C ALA A 8 36.60 -20.25 9.53
N LYS A 9 37.10 -19.48 9.47
CA LYS A 9 36.64 -18.33 9.14
C LYS A 9 35.85 -18.25 8.09
N SER A 10 36.15 -18.63 7.31
CA SER A 10 35.50 -18.44 6.19
C SER A 10 34.11 -18.66 6.33
N PHE A 11 33.73 -19.61 6.85
CA PHE A 11 32.44 -19.87 6.81
C PHE A 11 31.64 -18.86 7.36
N GLY A 12 32.10 -18.21 8.12
CA GLY A 12 31.26 -17.33 8.64
C GLY A 12 30.70 -16.42 7.73
N LEU A 13 31.35 -15.98 6.95
CA LEU A 13 30.86 -15.03 6.15
C LEU A 13 29.80 -15.34 5.42
N LEU A 14 29.78 -16.34 4.95
CA LEU A 14 28.81 -16.57 4.14
C LEU A 14 27.56 -16.35 4.73
N SER A 15 27.41 -16.61 5.85
CA SER A 15 26.14 -16.51 6.33
C SER A 15 25.63 -15.16 6.19
N ILE A 16 26.33 -14.28 6.30
CA ILE A 16 25.89 -13.02 6.20
C ILE A 16 25.21 -12.70 5.07
N VAL A 17 25.66 -13.00 4.10
CA VAL A 17 25.07 -12.69 2.97
C VAL A 17 23.71 -12.98 2.88
N PHE A 18 23.33 -14.02 3.19
CA PHE A 18 22.09 -14.31 2.90
C PHE A 18 21.13 -13.44 3.48
N LEU A 19 21.39 -13.01 4.49
CA LEU A 19 20.47 -12.25 5.02
C LEU A 19 20.13 -11.10 4.29
N ALA A 20 20.91 -10.54 3.72
CA ALA A 20 20.61 -9.38 3.05
C ALA A 20 19.55 -9.64 2.16
N ALA A 21 19.60 -10.63 1.58
CA ALA A 21 18.68 -10.85 0.63
C ALA A 21 17.36 -10.74 1.12
N CYS A 22 17.09 -11.23 2.11
CA CYS A 22 15.81 -11.20 2.46
C CYS A 22 15.22 -9.95 2.49
N VAL A 23 15.77 -9.09 2.82
CA VAL A 23 15.23 -7.91 2.87
C VAL A 23 14.80 -7.38 1.78
N THR A 24 15.43 -7.32 1.04
CA THR A 24 15.11 -6.70 -0.05
C THR A 24 14.00 -6.88 -0.66
N PRO A 25 13.65 -7.64 -0.69
CA PRO A 25 12.57 -7.82 -1.41
C PRO A 25 11.72 -6.73 -1.45
N GLN A 26 11.59 -6.30 -1.03
CA GLN A 26 10.81 -5.51 -1.04
C GLN A 26 10.88 -4.58 -1.64
N GLN A 27 11.27 -4.29 -1.75
CA GLN A 27 11.27 -3.44 -2.25
C GLN A 27 11.05 -3.33 -3.28
N GLN A 28 11.21 -3.66 -3.54
CA GLN A 28 11.04 -3.56 -4.44
C GLN A 28 10.22 -3.31 -5.03
N THR A 29 9.99 -3.27 -4.93
CA THR A 29 9.11 -3.11 -5.37
C THR A 29 8.90 -2.01 -5.70
N GLN A 30 9.18 -1.36 -5.45
CA GLN A 30 8.98 -0.37 -5.73
C GLN A 30 9.12 -0.11 -6.87
N ALA A 31 9.75 -0.44 -7.13
CA ALA A 31 10.04 -0.27 -8.30
C ALA A 31 8.97 -0.40 -9.04
N GLY A 32 8.57 -1.20 -9.19
CA GLY A 32 7.65 -1.29 -10.00
C GLY A 32 6.52 -0.57 -9.74
N GLU A 33 6.48 0.09 -8.99
CA GLU A 33 5.35 0.76 -8.77
C GLU A 33 4.21 -0.13 -8.52
N TYR A 34 4.36 -1.40 -8.40
CA TYR A 34 3.26 -2.27 -8.11
C TYR A 34 2.99 -2.23 -6.63
N VAL A 35 1.78 -1.97 -6.23
CA VAL A 35 1.40 -1.96 -4.84
C VAL A 35 0.25 -2.92 -4.72
N GLU A 36 0.30 -3.84 -3.76
CA GLU A 36 -0.75 -4.83 -3.64
C GLU A 36 -2.07 -4.21 -3.30
N ASP A 37 -3.14 -4.82 -3.79
CA ASP A 37 -4.47 -4.27 -3.60
C ASP A 37 -4.81 -4.09 -2.13
N SER A 38 -4.39 -4.99 -1.26
CA SER A 38 -4.70 -4.84 0.15
C SER A 38 -4.00 -3.65 0.77
N VAL A 39 -2.82 -3.33 0.31
CA VAL A 39 -2.10 -2.17 0.80
C VAL A 39 -2.77 -0.90 0.30
N ILE A 40 -3.21 -0.91 -0.96
CA ILE A 40 -3.90 0.24 -1.51
C ILE A 40 -5.17 0.49 -0.72
N THR A 41 -5.94 -0.56 -0.44
CA THR A 41 -7.17 -0.41 0.32
C THR A 41 -6.89 0.23 1.67
N THR A 42 -5.86 -0.23 2.37
CA THR A 42 -5.55 0.31 3.68
C THR A 42 -5.16 1.79 3.59
N LYS A 43 -4.36 2.13 2.58
CA LYS A 43 -3.94 3.51 2.45
C LYS A 43 -5.09 4.43 2.05
N VAL A 44 -5.98 3.94 1.22
CA VAL A 44 -7.13 4.74 0.82
C VAL A 44 -8.04 4.97 2.03
N LYS A 45 -8.26 3.93 2.84
CA LYS A 45 -9.08 4.10 4.01
C LYS A 45 -8.48 5.12 4.95
N ALA A 46 -7.17 5.09 5.13
CA ALA A 46 -6.51 6.04 6.00
C ALA A 46 -6.63 7.46 5.44
N ALA A 47 -6.50 7.63 4.13
CA ALA A 47 -6.58 8.94 3.53
C ALA A 47 -7.99 9.51 3.70
N ILE A 48 -9.00 8.68 3.53
CA ILE A 48 -10.36 9.13 3.69
C ILE A 48 -10.64 9.44 5.16
N PHE A 49 -10.15 8.60 6.06
CA PHE A 49 -10.38 8.82 7.47
C PHE A 49 -9.75 10.12 7.95
N ASN A 50 -8.63 10.50 7.35
CA ASN A 50 -7.95 11.73 7.75
C ASN A 50 -8.56 12.98 7.14
N GLU A 51 -9.54 12.84 6.27
CA GLU A 51 -10.13 13.99 5.65
C GLU A 51 -11.30 14.50 6.50
N PRO A 52 -11.21 15.69 7.06
CA PRO A 52 -12.24 16.15 8.00
C PRO A 52 -13.64 16.21 7.40
N THR A 53 -13.75 16.55 6.13
CA THR A 53 -15.07 16.69 5.56
C THR A 53 -15.75 15.37 5.34
N LEU A 54 -15.03 14.27 5.46
CA LEU A 54 -15.60 12.96 5.22
C LEU A 54 -15.87 12.18 6.51
N LYS A 55 -15.80 12.85 7.65
CA LYS A 55 -15.94 12.16 8.90
C LYS A 55 -17.27 11.48 9.11
N SER A 56 -18.33 12.01 8.58
CA SER A 56 -19.63 11.40 8.77
C SER A 56 -20.04 10.57 7.57
N ALA A 57 -19.16 10.39 6.61
CA ALA A 57 -19.49 9.59 5.45
C ALA A 57 -19.35 8.12 5.77
N GLU A 58 -20.09 7.29 5.06
CA GLU A 58 -19.98 5.86 5.22
C GLU A 58 -19.45 5.33 3.92
N ILE A 59 -18.14 5.20 3.81
CA ILE A 59 -17.49 4.83 2.57
C ILE A 59 -16.80 3.49 2.69
N ASN A 60 -17.14 2.59 1.79
CA ASN A 60 -16.49 1.30 1.70
C ASN A 60 -15.46 1.35 0.59
N VAL A 61 -14.32 0.73 0.79
CA VAL A 61 -13.23 0.77 -0.16
C VAL A 61 -12.87 -0.65 -0.55
N GLU A 62 -12.84 -0.93 -1.84
CA GLU A 62 -12.39 -2.21 -2.33
C GLU A 62 -11.46 -1.98 -3.49
N THR A 63 -10.40 -2.75 -3.59
CA THR A 63 -9.42 -2.59 -4.64
C THR A 63 -9.21 -3.88 -5.39
N PHE A 64 -9.22 -3.80 -6.71
CA PHE A 64 -8.95 -4.95 -7.55
C PHE A 64 -8.06 -4.50 -8.70
N LYS A 65 -6.89 -5.06 -8.78
CA LYS A 65 -5.92 -4.74 -9.82
C LYS A 65 -5.68 -3.24 -9.90
N ALA A 66 -5.49 -2.65 -8.73
CA ALA A 66 -5.17 -1.22 -8.60
C ALA A 66 -6.32 -0.30 -8.98
N VAL A 67 -7.51 -0.83 -9.20
CA VAL A 67 -8.69 -0.02 -9.42
C VAL A 67 -9.46 0.00 -8.10
N VAL A 68 -9.68 1.19 -7.56
CA VAL A 68 -10.32 1.33 -6.27
C VAL A 68 -11.78 1.66 -6.48
N GLN A 69 -12.66 0.88 -5.87
CA GLN A 69 -14.07 1.16 -5.93
C GLN A 69 -14.52 1.75 -4.60
N LEU A 70 -15.15 2.89 -4.64
CA LEU A 70 -15.68 3.53 -3.45
C LEU A 70 -17.20 3.40 -3.51
N SER A 71 -17.80 2.90 -2.43
CA SER A 71 -19.25 2.77 -2.39
C SER A 71 -19.71 3.24 -1.02
N GLY A 72 -20.99 3.40 -0.87
CA GLY A 72 -21.55 3.87 0.38
C GLY A 72 -22.27 5.19 0.22
N PHE A 73 -22.31 5.96 1.29
CA PHE A 73 -23.11 7.17 1.30
C PHE A 73 -22.32 8.38 1.81
N VAL A 74 -22.48 9.49 1.14
CA VAL A 74 -21.82 10.73 1.55
C VAL A 74 -22.88 11.81 1.65
N ASN A 75 -22.54 12.91 2.28
CA ASN A 75 -23.52 13.95 2.54
C ASN A 75 -23.73 14.91 1.39
N SER A 76 -22.82 15.05 0.50
CA SER A 76 -22.94 16.01 -0.59
C SER A 76 -22.11 15.59 -1.77
N GLY A 77 -22.36 16.25 -2.91
CA GLY A 77 -21.54 16.01 -4.08
C GLY A 77 -20.12 16.46 -3.87
N ALA A 78 -19.92 17.51 -3.08
CA ALA A 78 -18.57 17.97 -2.80
C ALA A 78 -17.82 16.91 -2.00
N ASP A 79 -18.48 16.25 -1.07
CA ASP A 79 -17.82 15.20 -0.31
C ASP A 79 -17.51 14.00 -1.22
N MET A 80 -18.41 13.71 -2.14
CA MET A 80 -18.16 12.65 -3.08
C MET A 80 -16.90 12.94 -3.91
N ASN A 81 -16.80 14.16 -4.42
CA ASN A 81 -15.63 14.53 -5.20
C ASN A 81 -14.36 14.51 -4.36
N LYS A 82 -14.46 14.91 -3.10
CA LYS A 82 -13.28 14.92 -2.24
C LYS A 82 -12.81 13.47 -2.00
N ALA A 83 -13.73 12.55 -1.79
CA ALA A 83 -13.34 11.17 -1.56
C ALA A 83 -12.64 10.60 -2.78
N VAL A 84 -13.12 10.92 -3.98
CA VAL A 84 -12.46 10.45 -5.19
C VAL A 84 -11.10 11.10 -5.33
N GLU A 85 -11.00 12.38 -5.01
CA GLU A 85 -9.75 13.06 -5.14
C GLU A 85 -8.68 12.52 -4.23
N VAL A 86 -9.01 12.33 -2.95
CA VAL A 86 -7.97 11.83 -2.04
C VAL A 86 -7.60 10.38 -2.40
N THR A 87 -8.55 9.61 -2.93
CA THR A 87 -8.23 8.26 -3.33
C THR A 87 -7.26 8.24 -4.50
N ARG A 88 -7.46 9.15 -5.46
CA ARG A 88 -6.56 9.18 -6.60
C ARG A 88 -5.14 9.55 -6.20
N GLY A 89 -4.98 10.23 -5.09
CA GLY A 89 -3.66 10.62 -4.64
C GLY A 89 -2.88 9.52 -3.95
N VAL A 90 -3.48 8.37 -3.73
CA VAL A 90 -2.78 7.30 -3.03
C VAL A 90 -1.89 6.56 -4.01
N THR A 91 -0.65 6.32 -3.60
CA THR A 91 0.30 5.63 -4.45
C THR A 91 -0.19 4.25 -4.85
N GLY A 92 -0.12 3.94 -6.09
CA GLY A 92 -0.53 2.64 -6.59
C GLY A 92 -1.91 2.62 -7.20
N VAL A 93 -2.72 3.64 -6.96
CA VAL A 93 -4.07 3.66 -7.50
C VAL A 93 -4.02 4.00 -8.98
N GLN A 94 -4.58 3.12 -9.80
CA GLN A 94 -4.59 3.35 -11.21
C GLN A 94 -5.84 4.10 -11.61
N SER A 95 -6.96 3.79 -11.04
CA SER A 95 -8.19 4.52 -11.32
C SER A 95 -9.15 4.32 -10.17
N VAL A 96 -10.19 5.14 -10.13
CA VAL A 96 -11.16 5.11 -9.06
C VAL A 96 -12.54 4.96 -9.68
N LYS A 97 -13.30 3.99 -9.16
CA LYS A 97 -14.66 3.80 -9.61
C LYS A 97 -15.56 4.33 -8.51
N ASN A 98 -16.36 5.32 -8.83
CA ASN A 98 -17.22 5.95 -7.84
C ASN A 98 -18.60 5.36 -7.86
N ASP A 99 -18.95 4.63 -6.81
CA ASP A 99 -20.24 4.03 -6.68
C ASP A 99 -20.91 4.56 -5.42
N MET A 100 -20.53 5.75 -4.97
CA MET A 100 -21.11 6.34 -3.77
C MET A 100 -22.45 7.01 -4.10
N ARG A 101 -23.26 7.16 -3.09
CA ARG A 101 -24.55 7.80 -3.26
C ARG A 101 -24.74 8.87 -2.20
N LEU A 102 -25.59 9.84 -2.51
CA LEU A 102 -25.87 10.87 -1.54
C LEU A 102 -26.87 10.34 -0.53
N LYS A 103 -26.71 10.78 0.70
CA LYS A 103 -27.66 10.41 1.75
C LYS A 103 -29.01 11.04 1.56
#